data_7b972c0dbbf6ace0016cef04c7e279b7
#
_entry.id   7b972c0dbbf6ace0016cef04c7e279b7
#
_cell.length_a   1.000
_cell.length_b   1.000
_cell.length_c   1.000
_cell.angle_alpha   90.00
_cell.angle_beta   90.00
_cell.angle_gamma   90.00
#
_symmetry.space_group_name_H-M   'P 1'
#
loop_
_entity.id
_entity.type
_entity.pdbx_description
1 polymer ?
#
loop_
_entity_poly.entity_id
_entity_poly.type
_entity_poly.pdbx_seq_one_letter_code
_entity_poly.pdbx_strand_id
1 'polypeptide(L)'
;MKRTSIFALGALLLASCGGNDANQDLVLNDLEYFERQGVNVLVYSNTFSGGFNDEKNSGIEIIHHGVRTVQGGAVRLSNTPEQWDLVPASPSRVVNKENKSIEVALRYNDYDFDSRVVVTAQGKAVEIAVYLDEPVPAELEGDAGFNLEFLPSQYWGKAYIMDGRPNRFPRYAVSNTITRPNSEKVKQYKGYKTYDDRGTDRFVDPLPLETGRSILIAPDEPSRMIKITSEDSDLMLYDGRMLAQNGWFVLRSILPAGKTGKVVSWIVEPNAIENWIREPNIGFSQVGYVPSQPKVAVIELDKKDKPLAKASIFKVNDDGSTKEVFSGKTNAWGDYFKYHYIKFDFTEVKEPGVYFIKYGEYVTNNFIINDDVYDKITDATSDVWIPIHMNHMFVNEAYRVWHGEPFKEGYLQAPPSTDHFDLHSQGPRTDTKYKALEHIPGLNVGGFFDAGDFDIETGSNIGVVQNFVTAWELFKPMRDETFVSQKQRYVDLHRPDGTPDILQYIDRKSTRLNSS
;
A
#
# COMPACT_ATOMS: atom_id res chain seq x y z
N MET A 1 -67.05 23.88 -7.16
CA MET A 1 -66.48 23.24 -8.36
C MET A 1 -65.47 22.18 -7.92
N LYS A 2 -65.86 20.91 -7.97
CA LYS A 2 -65.03 19.75 -7.60
C LYS A 2 -64.14 19.40 -8.79
N ARG A 3 -62.84 19.34 -8.60
CA ARG A 3 -61.92 18.73 -9.59
C ARG A 3 -61.52 17.35 -9.10
N THR A 4 -61.97 16.36 -9.84
CA THR A 4 -61.67 14.94 -9.68
C THR A 4 -60.34 14.65 -10.38
N SER A 5 -59.34 14.20 -9.64
CA SER A 5 -58.07 13.73 -10.22
C SER A 5 -58.15 12.20 -10.39
N ILE A 6 -58.04 11.76 -11.62
CA ILE A 6 -57.96 10.33 -12.00
C ILE A 6 -56.51 9.90 -11.88
N PHE A 7 -56.21 8.95 -10.98
CA PHE A 7 -54.94 8.23 -10.93
C PHE A 7 -54.99 7.08 -11.94
N ALA A 8 -54.18 7.17 -12.97
CA ALA A 8 -53.91 6.04 -13.85
C ALA A 8 -52.81 5.16 -13.25
N LEU A 9 -53.18 3.96 -12.86
CA LEU A 9 -52.25 2.93 -12.40
C LEU A 9 -51.62 2.29 -13.63
N GLY A 10 -50.37 2.67 -13.95
CA GLY A 10 -49.56 2.00 -14.99
C GLY A 10 -48.95 0.72 -14.41
N ALA A 11 -49.45 -0.41 -14.81
CA ALA A 11 -48.80 -1.71 -14.58
C ALA A 11 -47.53 -1.78 -15.40
N LEU A 12 -46.34 -1.67 -14.76
CA LEU A 12 -45.07 -2.06 -15.38
C LEU A 12 -45.03 -3.60 -15.45
N LEU A 13 -45.14 -4.12 -16.63
CA LEU A 13 -44.78 -5.48 -16.95
C LEU A 13 -43.26 -5.60 -16.85
N LEU A 14 -42.76 -6.21 -15.77
CA LEU A 14 -41.37 -6.70 -15.67
C LEU A 14 -41.25 -7.86 -16.68
N ALA A 15 -40.75 -7.54 -17.86
CA ALA A 15 -40.22 -8.55 -18.75
C ALA A 15 -38.94 -9.10 -18.15
N SER A 16 -39.01 -10.25 -17.51
CA SER A 16 -37.86 -11.06 -17.12
C SER A 16 -37.18 -11.52 -18.43
N CYS A 17 -36.20 -10.77 -18.89
CA CYS A 17 -35.21 -11.28 -19.83
C CYS A 17 -34.31 -12.25 -19.07
N GLY A 18 -34.52 -13.54 -19.21
CA GLY A 18 -33.58 -14.57 -18.82
C GLY A 18 -32.32 -14.46 -19.69
N GLY A 19 -31.38 -13.59 -19.26
CA GLY A 19 -30.01 -13.56 -19.74
C GLY A 19 -29.22 -14.59 -18.96
N ASN A 20 -28.36 -15.33 -19.63
CA ASN A 20 -27.49 -16.37 -19.08
C ASN A 20 -26.75 -15.89 -17.81
N ASP A 21 -27.20 -16.32 -16.65
CA ASP A 21 -26.55 -16.08 -15.35
C ASP A 21 -25.12 -16.66 -15.24
N ALA A 22 -24.73 -17.53 -16.17
CA ALA A 22 -23.43 -18.21 -16.22
C ALA A 22 -22.21 -17.25 -16.37
N ASN A 23 -22.43 -15.98 -16.75
CA ASN A 23 -21.35 -15.00 -16.94
C ASN A 23 -21.09 -14.15 -15.70
N GLN A 24 -21.74 -14.42 -14.57
CA GLN A 24 -21.62 -13.64 -13.32
C GLN A 24 -20.88 -14.38 -12.20
N ASP A 25 -20.57 -15.65 -12.38
CA ASP A 25 -19.86 -16.45 -11.37
C ASP A 25 -18.36 -16.17 -11.38
N LEU A 26 -17.74 -16.30 -10.20
CA LEU A 26 -16.28 -16.30 -10.07
C LEU A 26 -15.73 -17.60 -10.66
N VAL A 27 -14.78 -17.48 -11.56
CA VAL A 27 -14.12 -18.61 -12.24
C VAL A 27 -12.64 -18.63 -11.84
N LEU A 28 -12.13 -19.80 -11.45
CA LEU A 28 -10.70 -20.01 -11.30
C LEU A 28 -10.08 -20.06 -12.70
N ASN A 29 -9.31 -19.01 -13.04
CA ASN A 29 -8.74 -18.85 -14.37
C ASN A 29 -7.39 -19.59 -14.55
N ASP A 30 -6.81 -19.51 -15.74
CA ASP A 30 -5.54 -20.17 -16.06
C ASP A 30 -4.31 -19.49 -15.40
N LEU A 31 -4.48 -18.27 -14.93
CA LEU A 31 -3.47 -17.55 -14.13
C LEU A 31 -3.61 -17.85 -12.64
N GLU A 32 -4.46 -18.79 -12.27
CA GLU A 32 -4.64 -19.32 -10.93
C GLU A 32 -5.12 -18.29 -9.90
N TYR A 33 -6.10 -17.46 -10.28
CA TYR A 33 -6.88 -16.64 -9.37
C TYR A 33 -8.36 -16.66 -9.77
N PHE A 34 -9.24 -16.27 -8.85
CA PHE A 34 -10.68 -16.20 -9.14
C PHE A 34 -11.01 -14.87 -9.82
N GLU A 35 -11.75 -14.96 -10.91
CA GLU A 35 -12.10 -13.81 -11.74
C GLU A 35 -13.56 -13.82 -12.16
N ARG A 36 -14.18 -12.67 -12.11
CA ARG A 36 -15.34 -12.25 -12.89
C ARG A 36 -15.17 -10.81 -13.32
N GLN A 37 -15.95 -10.35 -14.29
CA GLN A 37 -15.85 -8.99 -14.79
C GLN A 37 -15.95 -7.98 -13.64
N GLY A 38 -14.92 -7.16 -13.45
CA GLY A 38 -14.84 -6.15 -12.40
C GLY A 38 -14.37 -6.64 -11.03
N VAL A 39 -14.17 -7.93 -10.82
CA VAL A 39 -13.69 -8.48 -9.54
C VAL A 39 -12.63 -9.55 -9.78
N ASN A 40 -11.54 -9.44 -9.02
CA ASN A 40 -10.54 -10.49 -8.92
C ASN A 40 -10.30 -10.82 -7.44
N VAL A 41 -10.17 -12.12 -7.13
CA VAL A 41 -9.75 -12.61 -5.81
C VAL A 41 -8.47 -13.43 -6.00
N LEU A 42 -7.37 -12.90 -5.51
CA LEU A 42 -6.06 -13.53 -5.57
C LEU A 42 -5.82 -14.27 -4.26
N VAL A 43 -5.27 -15.47 -4.36
CA VAL A 43 -4.84 -16.25 -3.20
C VAL A 43 -3.40 -16.66 -3.46
N TYR A 44 -2.47 -16.14 -2.67
CA TYR A 44 -1.05 -16.32 -2.93
C TYR A 44 -0.29 -16.82 -1.70
N SER A 45 0.79 -17.49 -1.98
CA SER A 45 1.84 -17.83 -1.05
C SER A 45 3.12 -17.20 -1.57
N ASN A 46 3.81 -16.46 -0.72
CA ASN A 46 5.03 -15.79 -1.08
C ASN A 46 6.10 -16.07 -0.03
N THR A 47 7.03 -16.96 -0.35
CA THR A 47 8.21 -17.21 0.47
C THR A 47 9.21 -16.09 0.22
N PHE A 48 9.04 -14.99 0.91
CA PHE A 48 9.98 -13.90 0.84
C PHE A 48 11.14 -14.14 1.82
N SER A 49 12.34 -14.22 1.34
CA SER A 49 13.53 -14.39 2.17
C SER A 49 14.13 -13.03 2.53
N GLY A 50 13.62 -12.41 3.56
CA GLY A 50 14.16 -11.18 4.12
C GLY A 50 13.50 -9.89 3.62
N GLY A 51 13.68 -8.82 4.37
CA GLY A 51 13.10 -7.50 4.13
C GLY A 51 11.75 -7.28 4.80
N PHE A 52 11.23 -6.09 4.64
CA PHE A 52 9.95 -5.62 5.18
C PHE A 52 8.77 -6.19 4.41
N ASN A 53 8.46 -7.47 4.59
CA ASN A 53 7.45 -8.16 3.79
C ASN A 53 6.60 -9.11 4.59
N ASP A 54 6.49 -8.85 5.84
CA ASP A 54 5.73 -9.67 6.77
C ASP A 54 4.30 -9.93 6.27
N GLU A 55 3.61 -8.94 5.77
CA GLU A 55 2.25 -9.08 5.25
C GLU A 55 2.16 -9.82 3.90
N LYS A 56 3.29 -10.21 3.29
CA LYS A 56 3.34 -10.76 1.92
C LYS A 56 3.72 -12.21 1.81
N ASN A 57 3.91 -12.90 2.93
CA ASN A 57 4.25 -14.32 2.90
C ASN A 57 3.08 -15.20 2.44
N SER A 58 1.86 -14.74 2.68
CA SER A 58 0.64 -15.37 2.18
C SER A 58 -0.51 -14.39 2.30
N GLY A 59 -1.57 -14.60 1.53
CA GLY A 59 -2.72 -13.76 1.68
C GLY A 59 -3.78 -13.89 0.62
N ILE A 60 -4.84 -13.11 0.84
CA ILE A 60 -5.95 -12.94 -0.08
C ILE A 60 -6.04 -11.47 -0.42
N GLU A 61 -6.04 -11.15 -1.70
CA GLU A 61 -6.31 -9.80 -2.18
C GLU A 61 -7.63 -9.78 -2.95
N ILE A 62 -8.45 -8.75 -2.72
CA ILE A 62 -9.64 -8.50 -3.51
C ILE A 62 -9.44 -7.20 -4.28
N ILE A 63 -9.59 -7.30 -5.58
CA ILE A 63 -9.52 -6.17 -6.50
C ILE A 63 -10.92 -5.92 -7.06
N HIS A 64 -11.47 -4.75 -6.72
CA HIS A 64 -12.75 -4.28 -7.22
C HIS A 64 -12.53 -3.23 -8.32
N HIS A 65 -13.06 -3.50 -9.51
CA HIS A 65 -13.07 -2.53 -10.61
C HIS A 65 -11.69 -1.87 -10.81
N GLY A 66 -10.64 -2.72 -10.83
CA GLY A 66 -9.25 -2.31 -11.04
C GLY A 66 -8.53 -1.71 -9.82
N VAL A 67 -9.18 -1.66 -8.66
CA VAL A 67 -8.58 -1.12 -7.42
C VAL A 67 -8.50 -2.20 -6.35
N ARG A 68 -7.33 -2.40 -5.75
CA ARG A 68 -7.18 -3.26 -4.57
C ARG A 68 -7.92 -2.64 -3.39
N THR A 69 -8.82 -3.39 -2.79
CA THR A 69 -9.68 -2.92 -1.70
C THR A 69 -9.47 -3.71 -0.41
N VAL A 70 -9.07 -4.96 -0.53
CA VAL A 70 -8.83 -5.88 0.59
C VAL A 70 -7.51 -6.60 0.38
N GLN A 71 -6.81 -6.85 1.46
CA GLN A 71 -5.59 -7.65 1.53
C GLN A 71 -5.59 -8.50 2.82
N GLY A 72 -4.45 -9.13 3.15
CA GLY A 72 -4.33 -10.00 4.31
C GLY A 72 -4.77 -11.41 3.97
N GLY A 73 -5.73 -11.98 4.68
CA GLY A 73 -6.25 -13.32 4.40
C GLY A 73 -5.36 -14.43 4.93
N ALA A 74 -4.79 -14.23 6.11
CA ALA A 74 -3.97 -15.19 6.82
C ALA A 74 -4.48 -15.42 8.24
N VAL A 75 -4.05 -16.50 8.86
CA VAL A 75 -4.14 -16.68 10.32
C VAL A 75 -3.07 -15.81 10.94
N ARG A 76 -3.47 -14.89 11.82
CA ARG A 76 -2.58 -13.96 12.51
C ARG A 76 -2.73 -14.12 14.01
N LEU A 77 -1.68 -13.75 14.76
CA LEU A 77 -1.64 -13.88 16.22
C LEU A 77 -2.07 -12.61 16.96
N SER A 78 -2.30 -11.52 16.21
CA SER A 78 -2.74 -10.23 16.74
C SER A 78 -4.06 -9.80 16.12
N ASN A 79 -4.86 -9.02 16.87
CA ASN A 79 -6.11 -8.45 16.39
C ASN A 79 -5.90 -7.50 15.20
N THR A 80 -4.86 -6.69 15.32
CA THR A 80 -4.45 -5.69 14.33
C THR A 80 -2.94 -5.82 14.17
N PRO A 81 -2.47 -6.74 13.30
CA PRO A 81 -1.04 -7.04 13.19
C PRO A 81 -0.26 -5.80 12.79
N GLU A 82 0.86 -5.59 13.47
CA GLU A 82 1.83 -4.55 13.18
C GLU A 82 2.93 -5.06 12.23
N GLN A 83 3.75 -4.16 11.72
CA GLN A 83 4.82 -4.48 10.77
C GLN A 83 5.79 -5.54 11.32
N TRP A 84 6.01 -5.54 12.63
CA TRP A 84 7.00 -6.39 13.30
C TRP A 84 6.40 -7.60 14.01
N ASP A 85 5.11 -7.83 13.85
CA ASP A 85 4.47 -9.03 14.39
C ASP A 85 4.96 -10.28 13.67
N LEU A 86 4.90 -11.42 14.37
CA LEU A 86 5.25 -12.69 13.77
C LEU A 86 4.35 -13.00 12.58
N VAL A 87 4.96 -13.43 11.50
CA VAL A 87 4.29 -13.87 10.28
C VAL A 87 4.46 -15.37 10.08
N PRO A 88 3.42 -16.05 9.61
CA PRO A 88 3.54 -17.47 9.29
C PRO A 88 4.42 -17.69 8.06
N ALA A 89 5.26 -18.71 8.10
CA ALA A 89 5.82 -19.27 6.87
C ALA A 89 4.68 -19.83 6.01
N SER A 90 4.86 -19.81 4.70
CA SER A 90 3.88 -20.34 3.75
C SER A 90 4.53 -21.46 2.93
N PRO A 91 4.57 -22.70 3.46
CA PRO A 91 5.33 -23.80 2.88
C PRO A 91 4.75 -24.33 1.57
N SER A 92 3.45 -24.16 1.34
CA SER A 92 2.84 -24.66 0.11
C SER A 92 1.62 -23.85 -0.33
N ARG A 93 1.38 -23.85 -1.63
CA ARG A 93 0.16 -23.39 -2.30
C ARG A 93 -0.28 -24.44 -3.31
N VAL A 94 -1.51 -24.88 -3.21
CA VAL A 94 -2.08 -25.93 -4.08
C VAL A 94 -3.32 -25.41 -4.78
N VAL A 95 -3.36 -25.52 -6.10
CA VAL A 95 -4.50 -25.14 -6.94
C VAL A 95 -5.22 -26.38 -7.39
N ASN A 96 -6.51 -26.49 -7.08
CA ASN A 96 -7.38 -27.58 -7.54
C ASN A 96 -8.45 -27.01 -8.48
N LYS A 97 -8.24 -27.22 -9.78
CA LYS A 97 -9.16 -26.73 -10.82
C LYS A 97 -10.50 -27.49 -10.83
N GLU A 98 -10.50 -28.74 -10.43
CA GLU A 98 -11.71 -29.57 -10.37
C GLU A 98 -12.65 -29.06 -9.27
N ASN A 99 -12.13 -28.85 -8.08
CA ASN A 99 -12.88 -28.31 -6.93
C ASN A 99 -12.99 -26.79 -6.96
N LYS A 100 -12.38 -26.11 -7.93
CA LYS A 100 -12.30 -24.64 -8.03
C LYS A 100 -11.80 -24.01 -6.73
N SER A 101 -10.71 -24.53 -6.17
CA SER A 101 -10.15 -24.08 -4.90
C SER A 101 -8.66 -23.82 -4.98
N ILE A 102 -8.20 -22.96 -4.09
CA ILE A 102 -6.79 -22.69 -3.83
C ILE A 102 -6.58 -22.86 -2.32
N GLU A 103 -5.62 -23.69 -1.95
CA GLU A 103 -5.20 -23.93 -0.56
C GLU A 103 -3.81 -23.36 -0.33
N VAL A 104 -3.63 -22.66 0.79
CA VAL A 104 -2.33 -22.16 1.27
C VAL A 104 -2.08 -22.69 2.67
N ALA A 105 -0.96 -23.40 2.86
CA ALA A 105 -0.50 -23.82 4.16
C ALA A 105 0.26 -22.70 4.86
N LEU A 106 0.04 -22.54 6.15
CA LEU A 106 0.66 -21.52 7.00
C LEU A 106 1.26 -22.22 8.23
N ARG A 107 2.48 -21.82 8.63
CA ARG A 107 3.17 -22.39 9.78
C ARG A 107 3.86 -21.32 10.62
N TYR A 108 3.57 -21.31 11.90
CA TYR A 108 4.31 -20.57 12.92
C TYR A 108 5.33 -21.50 13.57
N ASN A 109 6.59 -21.43 13.13
CA ASN A 109 7.64 -22.34 13.61
C ASN A 109 7.89 -22.25 15.12
N ASP A 110 7.76 -21.04 15.69
CA ASP A 110 7.98 -20.79 17.12
C ASP A 110 6.96 -21.49 18.04
N TYR A 111 5.81 -21.86 17.49
CA TYR A 111 4.70 -22.47 18.22
C TYR A 111 4.37 -23.88 17.75
N ASP A 112 5.12 -24.38 16.75
CA ASP A 112 4.79 -25.66 16.08
C ASP A 112 3.32 -25.70 15.62
N PHE A 113 2.82 -24.56 15.13
CA PHE A 113 1.41 -24.36 14.82
C PHE A 113 1.19 -24.27 13.30
N ASP A 114 0.43 -25.22 12.79
CA ASP A 114 0.04 -25.33 11.38
C ASP A 114 -1.43 -24.96 11.18
N SER A 115 -1.71 -24.29 10.08
CA SER A 115 -3.06 -24.00 9.61
C SER A 115 -3.10 -23.98 8.09
N ARG A 116 -4.29 -24.16 7.52
CA ARG A 116 -4.51 -24.07 6.08
C ARG A 116 -5.68 -23.12 5.80
N VAL A 117 -5.47 -22.19 4.87
CA VAL A 117 -6.51 -21.32 4.34
C VAL A 117 -6.92 -21.87 2.98
N VAL A 118 -8.19 -22.21 2.84
CA VAL A 118 -8.76 -22.74 1.61
C VAL A 118 -9.80 -21.78 1.08
N VAL A 119 -9.61 -21.34 -0.17
CA VAL A 119 -10.56 -20.45 -0.87
C VAL A 119 -11.21 -21.22 -2.00
N THR A 120 -12.54 -21.27 -2.01
CA THR A 120 -13.31 -22.02 -2.99
C THR A 120 -14.36 -21.11 -3.65
N ALA A 121 -14.46 -21.14 -4.98
CA ALA A 121 -15.49 -20.38 -5.69
C ALA A 121 -16.88 -20.96 -5.45
N GLN A 122 -17.85 -20.09 -5.10
CA GLN A 122 -19.26 -20.43 -4.87
C GLN A 122 -20.17 -19.41 -5.58
N GLY A 123 -20.40 -19.60 -6.87
CA GLY A 123 -21.19 -18.65 -7.67
C GLY A 123 -20.52 -17.27 -7.70
N LYS A 124 -21.23 -16.24 -7.21
CA LYS A 124 -20.74 -14.86 -7.13
C LYS A 124 -19.79 -14.58 -5.96
N ALA A 125 -19.64 -15.54 -5.05
CA ALA A 125 -18.86 -15.45 -3.83
C ALA A 125 -17.65 -16.40 -3.84
N VAL A 126 -16.77 -16.23 -2.88
CA VAL A 126 -15.82 -17.25 -2.45
C VAL A 126 -16.12 -17.65 -1.01
N GLU A 127 -16.02 -18.94 -0.71
CA GLU A 127 -15.84 -19.41 0.65
C GLU A 127 -14.36 -19.30 1.01
N ILE A 128 -14.06 -18.69 2.15
CA ILE A 128 -12.75 -18.70 2.76
C ILE A 128 -12.87 -19.52 4.04
N ALA A 129 -12.18 -20.65 4.09
CA ALA A 129 -12.21 -21.56 5.22
C ALA A 129 -10.81 -21.74 5.82
N VAL A 130 -10.73 -21.80 7.16
CA VAL A 130 -9.51 -22.18 7.89
C VAL A 130 -9.66 -23.60 8.39
N TYR A 131 -8.64 -24.41 8.14
CA TYR A 131 -8.53 -25.79 8.59
C TYR A 131 -7.36 -25.97 9.54
N LEU A 132 -7.58 -26.73 10.59
CA LEU A 132 -6.57 -27.14 11.55
C LEU A 132 -6.52 -28.67 11.61
N ASP A 133 -5.32 -29.25 11.52
CA ASP A 133 -5.11 -30.68 11.72
C ASP A 133 -4.95 -31.00 13.21
N GLU A 134 -4.41 -30.05 14.00
CA GLU A 134 -4.31 -30.09 15.44
C GLU A 134 -4.98 -28.84 16.06
N PRO A 135 -5.45 -28.90 17.31
CA PRO A 135 -6.02 -27.75 17.98
C PRO A 135 -5.01 -26.58 18.09
N VAL A 136 -5.54 -25.36 18.18
CA VAL A 136 -4.72 -24.18 18.49
C VAL A 136 -3.91 -24.44 19.77
N PRO A 137 -2.59 -24.19 19.79
CA PRO A 137 -1.79 -24.30 21.00
C PRO A 137 -2.38 -23.46 22.14
N ALA A 138 -2.35 -23.99 23.36
CA ALA A 138 -2.98 -23.37 24.54
C ALA A 138 -2.48 -21.91 24.78
N GLU A 139 -1.23 -21.63 24.42
CA GLU A 139 -0.63 -20.30 24.53
C GLU A 139 -1.15 -19.31 23.49
N LEU A 140 -1.78 -19.76 22.40
CA LEU A 140 -2.35 -18.96 21.34
C LEU A 140 -3.89 -18.90 21.38
N GLU A 141 -4.50 -19.60 22.34
CA GLU A 141 -5.97 -19.57 22.49
C GLU A 141 -6.48 -18.16 22.80
N GLY A 142 -7.44 -17.68 21.98
CA GLY A 142 -8.00 -16.33 22.07
C GLY A 142 -7.17 -15.25 21.35
N ASP A 143 -5.95 -15.59 20.92
CA ASP A 143 -5.10 -14.66 20.16
C ASP A 143 -5.00 -15.05 18.68
N ALA A 144 -4.91 -16.34 18.34
CA ALA A 144 -4.91 -16.76 16.94
C ALA A 144 -6.26 -16.55 16.26
N GLY A 145 -6.27 -15.94 15.06
CA GLY A 145 -7.49 -15.67 14.32
C GLY A 145 -7.23 -15.42 12.83
N PHE A 146 -8.27 -15.62 12.04
CA PHE A 146 -8.24 -15.31 10.60
C PHE A 146 -8.58 -13.82 10.38
N ASN A 147 -7.75 -13.11 9.62
CA ASN A 147 -7.91 -11.68 9.32
C ASN A 147 -8.13 -11.43 7.83
N LEU A 148 -9.02 -10.46 7.50
CA LEU A 148 -9.01 -9.71 6.25
C LEU A 148 -8.80 -8.23 6.57
N GLU A 149 -7.97 -7.56 5.79
CA GLU A 149 -7.54 -6.18 5.98
C GLU A 149 -8.10 -5.28 4.89
N PHE A 150 -8.88 -4.28 5.28
CA PHE A 150 -9.56 -3.35 4.37
C PHE A 150 -8.79 -2.04 4.30
N LEU A 151 -8.47 -1.59 3.08
CA LEU A 151 -7.70 -0.38 2.84
C LEU A 151 -8.50 0.88 3.23
N PRO A 152 -8.06 1.68 4.22
CA PRO A 152 -8.80 2.84 4.66
C PRO A 152 -9.05 3.85 3.55
N SER A 153 -8.11 4.03 2.62
CA SER A 153 -8.29 4.90 1.45
C SER A 153 -9.53 4.55 0.60
N GLN A 154 -10.02 3.32 0.70
CA GLN A 154 -11.19 2.85 -0.02
C GLN A 154 -12.46 2.85 0.84
N TYR A 155 -12.34 2.83 2.18
CA TYR A 155 -13.48 2.59 3.05
C TYR A 155 -13.74 3.64 4.13
N TRP A 156 -12.78 4.51 4.49
CA TRP A 156 -13.05 5.53 5.50
C TRP A 156 -14.23 6.42 5.13
N GLY A 157 -15.09 6.71 6.12
CA GLY A 157 -16.30 7.49 5.93
C GLY A 157 -17.44 6.77 5.21
N LYS A 158 -17.20 5.57 4.64
CA LYS A 158 -18.26 4.76 4.02
C LYS A 158 -19.09 4.04 5.07
N ALA A 159 -20.35 3.78 4.73
CA ALA A 159 -21.25 3.03 5.58
C ALA A 159 -20.91 1.54 5.61
N TYR A 160 -21.25 0.89 6.72
CA TYR A 160 -21.41 -0.55 6.78
C TYR A 160 -22.67 -0.91 7.59
N ILE A 161 -23.16 -2.13 7.40
CA ILE A 161 -24.31 -2.67 8.14
C ILE A 161 -23.88 -4.03 8.70
N MET A 162 -23.79 -4.14 10.02
CA MET A 162 -23.47 -5.40 10.70
C MET A 162 -24.71 -5.93 11.43
N ASP A 163 -25.18 -7.11 11.03
CA ASP A 163 -26.42 -7.73 11.55
C ASP A 163 -27.61 -6.74 11.61
N GLY A 164 -27.79 -5.96 10.55
CA GLY A 164 -28.85 -4.96 10.45
C GLY A 164 -28.56 -3.63 11.17
N ARG A 165 -27.47 -3.50 11.89
CA ARG A 165 -27.06 -2.25 12.56
C ARG A 165 -26.19 -1.40 11.64
N PRO A 166 -26.64 -0.21 11.21
CA PRO A 166 -25.84 0.66 10.34
C PRO A 166 -24.80 1.45 11.14
N ASN A 167 -23.60 1.61 10.55
CA ASN A 167 -22.53 2.43 11.10
C ASN A 167 -21.62 2.93 9.97
N ARG A 168 -20.54 3.63 10.30
CA ARG A 168 -19.53 4.13 9.35
C ARG A 168 -18.13 3.77 9.78
N PHE A 169 -17.29 3.46 8.80
CA PHE A 169 -15.84 3.41 9.03
C PHE A 169 -15.35 4.79 9.47
N PRO A 170 -14.67 4.92 10.60
CA PRO A 170 -14.20 6.21 11.08
C PRO A 170 -13.14 6.79 10.14
N ARG A 171 -13.23 8.09 9.87
CA ARG A 171 -12.22 8.79 9.07
C ARG A 171 -10.88 8.88 9.80
N TYR A 172 -10.93 9.14 11.09
CA TYR A 172 -9.78 9.20 11.98
C TYR A 172 -9.77 7.99 12.91
N ALA A 173 -8.59 7.57 13.34
CA ALA A 173 -8.48 6.50 14.33
C ALA A 173 -9.08 6.96 15.66
N VAL A 174 -10.19 6.33 16.05
CA VAL A 174 -10.99 6.72 17.23
C VAL A 174 -11.51 5.53 18.03
N SER A 175 -10.97 4.33 17.79
CA SER A 175 -11.36 3.14 18.52
C SER A 175 -11.04 3.25 20.01
N ASN A 176 -11.88 2.68 20.84
CA ASN A 176 -11.54 2.44 22.22
C ASN A 176 -10.42 1.40 22.30
N THR A 177 -9.57 1.54 23.31
CA THR A 177 -8.45 0.64 23.56
C THR A 177 -8.47 0.15 24.99
N ILE A 178 -7.88 -1.01 25.23
CA ILE A 178 -7.51 -1.51 26.55
C ILE A 178 -6.01 -1.65 26.63
N THR A 179 -5.46 -1.56 27.83
CA THR A 179 -4.05 -1.85 28.10
C THR A 179 -3.95 -3.21 28.73
N ARG A 180 -3.22 -4.13 28.09
CA ARG A 180 -2.91 -5.45 28.65
C ARG A 180 -1.47 -5.50 29.12
N PRO A 181 -1.13 -6.28 30.18
CA PRO A 181 0.25 -6.60 30.46
C PRO A 181 0.88 -7.23 29.22
N ASN A 182 2.16 -6.96 28.99
CA ASN A 182 2.91 -7.67 27.97
C ASN A 182 2.83 -9.17 28.31
N SER A 183 2.07 -9.93 27.54
CA SER A 183 2.07 -11.37 27.68
C SER A 183 3.26 -11.90 26.90
N GLU A 184 4.14 -12.66 27.54
CA GLU A 184 5.18 -13.41 26.85
C GLU A 184 4.62 -14.49 25.91
N LYS A 185 3.30 -14.59 25.82
CA LYS A 185 2.59 -15.57 24.99
C LYS A 185 2.86 -15.37 23.50
N VAL A 186 2.89 -14.15 23.02
CA VAL A 186 3.21 -13.85 21.64
C VAL A 186 4.63 -13.29 21.60
N LYS A 187 5.53 -14.00 20.94
CA LYS A 187 6.88 -13.50 20.70
C LYS A 187 6.80 -12.36 19.69
N GLN A 188 6.90 -11.17 20.20
CA GLN A 188 7.04 -9.98 19.36
C GLN A 188 8.49 -9.60 19.21
N TYR A 189 8.75 -8.69 18.28
CA TYR A 189 10.05 -8.08 18.12
C TYR A 189 10.58 -7.52 19.45
N LYS A 190 11.67 -8.10 19.95
CA LYS A 190 12.20 -7.80 21.29
C LYS A 190 12.76 -6.39 21.47
N GLY A 191 12.99 -5.65 20.37
CA GLY A 191 13.42 -4.26 20.42
C GLY A 191 12.30 -3.28 20.76
N TYR A 192 11.05 -3.71 20.65
CA TYR A 192 9.89 -2.87 20.82
C TYR A 192 9.26 -3.08 22.19
N LYS A 193 9.53 -2.17 23.12
CA LYS A 193 8.93 -2.18 24.44
C LYS A 193 8.20 -0.88 24.69
N THR A 194 6.89 -0.97 24.96
CA THR A 194 6.13 0.13 25.50
C THR A 194 6.32 0.20 27.02
N TYR A 195 6.87 1.30 27.51
CA TYR A 195 7.01 1.54 28.93
C TYR A 195 5.97 2.55 29.38
N ASP A 196 5.29 2.26 30.49
CA ASP A 196 4.61 3.29 31.25
C ASP A 196 5.59 3.92 32.27
N ASP A 197 5.20 5.03 32.91
CA ASP A 197 6.04 5.72 33.91
C ASP A 197 6.41 4.86 35.12
N ARG A 198 5.79 3.67 35.24
CA ARG A 198 6.04 2.69 36.29
C ARG A 198 7.00 1.58 35.87
N GLY A 199 7.50 1.63 34.63
CA GLY A 199 8.40 0.63 34.07
C GLY A 199 7.76 -0.71 33.76
N THR A 200 6.43 -0.76 33.62
CA THR A 200 5.71 -1.97 33.25
C THR A 200 5.49 -2.01 31.74
N ASP A 201 5.89 -3.12 31.13
CA ASP A 201 5.60 -3.37 29.71
C ASP A 201 4.10 -3.59 29.54
N ARG A 202 3.49 -2.87 28.62
CA ARG A 202 2.06 -3.00 28.31
C ARG A 202 1.79 -2.87 26.83
N PHE A 203 0.82 -3.63 26.37
CA PHE A 203 0.24 -3.46 25.04
C PHE A 203 -1.00 -2.60 25.09
N VAL A 204 -1.15 -1.74 24.11
CA VAL A 204 -2.41 -1.07 23.81
C VAL A 204 -3.11 -1.93 22.74
N ASP A 205 -4.28 -2.43 23.09
CA ASP A 205 -5.04 -3.35 22.24
C ASP A 205 -6.35 -2.66 21.83
N PRO A 206 -6.64 -2.49 20.55
CA PRO A 206 -7.90 -1.90 20.12
C PRO A 206 -9.06 -2.84 20.43
N LEU A 207 -10.17 -2.26 20.88
CA LEU A 207 -11.43 -2.97 21.00
C LEU A 207 -12.15 -3.00 19.65
N PRO A 208 -12.98 -4.03 19.38
CA PRO A 208 -13.77 -4.07 18.16
C PRO A 208 -14.67 -2.82 18.04
N LEU A 209 -14.74 -2.25 16.86
CA LEU A 209 -15.76 -1.23 16.51
C LEU A 209 -17.15 -1.85 16.59
N GLU A 210 -17.29 -3.07 16.12
CA GLU A 210 -18.53 -3.83 16.08
C GLU A 210 -18.24 -5.34 15.99
N THR A 211 -19.22 -6.17 16.46
CA THR A 211 -19.18 -7.62 16.37
C THR A 211 -20.51 -8.15 15.87
N GLY A 212 -20.50 -9.15 14.99
CA GLY A 212 -21.68 -9.76 14.40
C GLY A 212 -21.37 -11.00 13.57
N ARG A 213 -22.34 -11.47 12.81
CA ARG A 213 -22.23 -12.65 11.93
C ARG A 213 -22.27 -12.29 10.45
N SER A 214 -22.77 -11.10 10.12
CA SER A 214 -22.90 -10.64 8.75
C SER A 214 -22.55 -9.16 8.69
N ILE A 215 -21.72 -8.78 7.71
CA ILE A 215 -21.40 -7.39 7.43
C ILE A 215 -21.59 -7.09 5.93
N LEU A 216 -22.31 -5.99 5.65
CA LEU A 216 -22.40 -5.40 4.32
C LEU A 216 -21.60 -4.08 4.35
N ILE A 217 -20.52 -4.03 3.61
CA ILE A 217 -19.59 -2.89 3.55
C ILE A 217 -19.89 -2.05 2.30
N ALA A 218 -19.90 -0.73 2.44
CA ALA A 218 -20.15 0.26 1.38
C ALA A 218 -21.44 -0.03 0.58
N PRO A 219 -22.62 -0.16 1.24
CA PRO A 219 -23.88 -0.54 0.58
C PRO A 219 -24.34 0.47 -0.47
N ASP A 220 -23.90 1.71 -0.37
CA ASP A 220 -24.23 2.83 -1.25
C ASP A 220 -23.21 3.03 -2.40
N GLU A 221 -22.19 2.19 -2.47
CA GLU A 221 -21.15 2.27 -3.50
C GLU A 221 -20.90 0.93 -4.19
N PRO A 222 -21.63 0.63 -5.30
CA PRO A 222 -21.55 -0.67 -5.97
C PRO A 222 -20.14 -1.09 -6.37
N SER A 223 -19.24 -0.14 -6.63
CA SER A 223 -17.84 -0.41 -7.00
C SER A 223 -16.95 -0.84 -5.84
N ARG A 224 -17.45 -0.78 -4.60
CA ARG A 224 -16.72 -1.12 -3.35
C ARG A 224 -17.50 -2.04 -2.43
N MET A 225 -18.74 -2.34 -2.77
CA MET A 225 -19.63 -3.12 -1.92
C MET A 225 -19.13 -4.56 -1.77
N ILE A 226 -19.03 -5.02 -0.53
CA ILE A 226 -18.72 -6.41 -0.16
C ILE A 226 -19.69 -6.88 0.90
N LYS A 227 -20.24 -8.07 0.74
CA LYS A 227 -20.98 -8.78 1.78
C LYS A 227 -20.13 -9.92 2.32
N ILE A 228 -20.02 -10.02 3.64
CA ILE A 228 -19.33 -11.12 4.31
C ILE A 228 -20.26 -11.71 5.36
N THR A 229 -20.38 -13.02 5.36
CA THR A 229 -21.13 -13.76 6.37
C THR A 229 -20.26 -14.87 6.94
N SER A 230 -20.35 -15.11 8.24
CA SER A 230 -19.70 -16.22 8.92
C SER A 230 -20.75 -17.17 9.49
N GLU A 231 -20.57 -18.46 9.19
CA GLU A 231 -21.54 -19.48 9.63
C GLU A 231 -21.29 -19.95 11.06
N ASP A 232 -20.03 -19.94 11.50
CA ASP A 232 -19.57 -20.65 12.70
C ASP A 232 -18.83 -19.77 13.72
N SER A 233 -18.41 -18.56 13.36
CA SER A 233 -17.62 -17.67 14.21
C SER A 233 -18.10 -16.23 14.16
N ASP A 234 -17.82 -15.44 15.17
CA ASP A 234 -18.11 -14.00 15.16
C ASP A 234 -17.15 -13.28 14.24
N LEU A 235 -17.67 -12.30 13.49
CA LEU A 235 -16.92 -11.31 12.76
C LEU A 235 -16.68 -10.11 13.68
N MET A 236 -15.45 -9.78 13.97
CA MET A 236 -15.06 -8.62 14.77
C MET A 236 -14.36 -7.60 13.87
N LEU A 237 -14.90 -6.39 13.79
CA LEU A 237 -14.32 -5.29 13.01
C LEU A 237 -13.48 -4.39 13.91
N TYR A 238 -12.22 -4.18 13.55
CA TYR A 238 -11.27 -3.34 14.27
C TYR A 238 -10.80 -2.15 13.42
N ASP A 239 -10.40 -1.08 14.10
CA ASP A 239 -9.61 0.00 13.49
C ASP A 239 -8.14 -0.16 13.91
N GLY A 240 -7.34 -0.79 13.05
CA GLY A 240 -5.93 -1.05 13.33
C GLY A 240 -5.06 0.21 13.33
N ARG A 241 -5.55 1.32 12.77
CA ARG A 241 -4.81 2.59 12.71
C ARG A 241 -4.59 3.24 14.08
N MET A 242 -5.16 2.67 15.15
CA MET A 242 -4.87 3.04 16.54
C MET A 242 -3.47 2.62 16.98
N LEU A 243 -2.88 1.64 16.32
CA LEU A 243 -1.53 1.16 16.60
C LEU A 243 -0.54 1.75 15.59
N ALA A 244 0.69 1.97 16.05
CA ALA A 244 1.77 2.34 15.17
C ALA A 244 2.01 1.24 14.10
N GLN A 245 2.32 1.65 12.88
CA GLN A 245 2.63 0.77 11.75
C GLN A 245 1.49 -0.14 11.27
N ASN A 246 0.30 -0.05 11.84
CA ASN A 246 -0.90 -0.65 11.27
C ASN A 246 -1.71 0.40 10.52
N GLY A 247 -2.06 0.12 9.27
CA GLY A 247 -2.73 1.06 8.39
C GLY A 247 -4.16 0.66 7.97
N TRP A 248 -4.74 -0.41 8.55
CA TRP A 248 -5.94 -1.03 7.99
C TRP A 248 -7.13 -1.07 8.96
N PHE A 249 -8.33 -1.21 8.40
CA PHE A 249 -9.45 -1.79 9.13
C PHE A 249 -9.34 -3.31 9.05
N VAL A 250 -9.51 -4.01 10.14
CA VAL A 250 -9.33 -5.47 10.19
C VAL A 250 -10.65 -6.14 10.55
N LEU A 251 -11.12 -7.03 9.69
CA LEU A 251 -12.20 -7.96 10.01
C LEU A 251 -11.57 -9.29 10.44
N ARG A 252 -11.98 -9.80 11.60
CA ARG A 252 -11.33 -10.95 12.24
C ARG A 252 -12.32 -11.93 12.82
N SER A 253 -12.00 -13.22 12.74
CA SER A 253 -12.59 -14.28 13.57
C SER A 253 -11.51 -15.02 14.34
N ILE A 254 -11.72 -15.20 15.65
CA ILE A 254 -10.82 -15.98 16.51
C ILE A 254 -10.98 -17.47 16.20
N LEU A 255 -9.88 -18.20 16.15
CA LEU A 255 -9.90 -19.64 16.01
C LEU A 255 -10.41 -20.29 17.31
N PRO A 256 -11.38 -21.20 17.24
CA PRO A 256 -11.95 -21.81 18.44
C PRO A 256 -10.96 -22.78 19.10
N ALA A 257 -10.79 -22.66 20.42
CA ALA A 257 -9.97 -23.53 21.22
C ALA A 257 -10.43 -25.02 21.15
N GLY A 258 -9.47 -25.93 21.13
CA GLY A 258 -9.72 -27.38 21.20
C GLY A 258 -10.43 -27.99 19.99
N LYS A 259 -10.59 -27.25 18.88
CA LYS A 259 -11.23 -27.74 17.65
C LYS A 259 -10.23 -28.03 16.55
N THR A 260 -10.56 -29.01 15.69
CA THR A 260 -9.84 -29.37 14.47
C THR A 260 -10.78 -29.44 13.26
N GLY A 261 -10.25 -29.67 12.08
CA GLY A 261 -11.00 -29.64 10.83
C GLY A 261 -11.28 -28.22 10.37
N LYS A 262 -12.43 -27.99 9.72
CA LYS A 262 -12.87 -26.64 9.33
C LYS A 262 -13.33 -25.86 10.57
N VAL A 263 -12.57 -24.84 10.96
CA VAL A 263 -12.77 -24.09 12.21
C VAL A 263 -13.30 -22.68 11.99
N VAL A 264 -13.09 -22.10 10.81
CA VAL A 264 -13.66 -20.83 10.37
C VAL A 264 -14.15 -20.98 8.94
N SER A 265 -15.32 -20.42 8.63
CA SER A 265 -15.87 -20.36 7.27
C SER A 265 -16.55 -19.02 7.05
N TRP A 266 -16.04 -18.26 6.09
CA TRP A 266 -16.61 -16.99 5.64
C TRP A 266 -17.06 -17.09 4.19
N ILE A 267 -18.27 -16.64 3.92
CA ILE A 267 -18.74 -16.41 2.56
C ILE A 267 -18.50 -14.94 2.23
N VAL A 268 -17.63 -14.69 1.28
CA VAL A 268 -17.23 -13.34 0.85
C VAL A 268 -17.75 -13.10 -0.55
N GLU A 269 -18.70 -12.18 -0.68
CA GLU A 269 -19.35 -11.78 -1.92
C GLU A 269 -18.99 -10.33 -2.28
N PRO A 270 -17.91 -10.11 -3.04
CA PRO A 270 -17.59 -8.80 -3.58
C PRO A 270 -18.54 -8.48 -4.73
N ASN A 271 -19.13 -7.28 -4.74
CA ASN A 271 -20.05 -6.88 -5.78
C ASN A 271 -19.32 -6.59 -7.10
N ALA A 272 -19.91 -6.97 -8.22
CA ALA A 272 -19.46 -6.58 -9.56
C ALA A 272 -20.55 -5.79 -10.27
N ILE A 273 -20.19 -4.66 -10.84
CA ILE A 273 -21.06 -3.86 -11.69
C ILE A 273 -21.21 -4.59 -13.02
N GLU A 274 -22.46 -4.78 -13.44
CA GLU A 274 -22.75 -5.47 -14.70
C GLU A 274 -22.14 -4.71 -15.88
N ASN A 275 -21.52 -5.46 -16.82
CA ASN A 275 -20.87 -4.93 -18.02
C ASN A 275 -19.78 -3.88 -17.74
N TRP A 276 -19.23 -3.84 -16.52
CA TRP A 276 -18.13 -2.92 -16.22
C TRP A 276 -16.92 -3.22 -17.12
N ILE A 277 -16.37 -2.15 -17.69
CA ILE A 277 -15.11 -2.15 -18.44
C ILE A 277 -14.23 -1.11 -17.77
N ARG A 278 -12.98 -1.46 -17.56
CA ARG A 278 -12.01 -0.52 -16.99
C ARG A 278 -11.79 0.63 -17.96
N GLU A 279 -11.87 1.84 -17.45
CA GLU A 279 -11.58 3.03 -18.24
C GLU A 279 -10.14 3.02 -18.76
N PRO A 280 -9.89 3.56 -19.96
CA PRO A 280 -8.54 3.71 -20.49
C PRO A 280 -7.63 4.47 -19.54
N ASN A 281 -6.42 3.99 -19.35
CA ASN A 281 -5.39 4.71 -18.64
C ASN A 281 -4.35 5.23 -19.65
N ILE A 282 -4.16 6.54 -19.69
CA ILE A 282 -3.26 7.17 -20.65
C ILE A 282 -1.97 7.53 -19.94
N GLY A 283 -0.93 6.77 -20.21
CA GLY A 283 0.44 7.00 -19.71
C GLY A 283 1.18 7.99 -20.59
N PHE A 284 1.65 9.06 -20.00
CA PHE A 284 2.44 10.12 -20.66
C PHE A 284 3.42 10.74 -19.66
N SER A 285 4.37 11.56 -20.12
CA SER A 285 5.28 12.27 -19.20
C SER A 285 4.54 13.43 -18.52
N GLN A 286 4.29 13.29 -17.22
CA GLN A 286 3.68 14.38 -16.43
C GLN A 286 4.65 15.55 -16.20
N VAL A 287 5.95 15.32 -16.28
CA VAL A 287 6.97 16.39 -16.28
C VAL A 287 6.85 17.22 -17.56
N GLY A 288 6.54 16.57 -18.68
CA GLY A 288 6.46 17.19 -20.00
C GLY A 288 7.50 16.67 -20.96
N TYR A 289 7.78 17.46 -22.01
CA TYR A 289 8.64 17.06 -23.11
C TYR A 289 9.44 18.25 -23.62
N VAL A 290 10.71 18.02 -24.02
CA VAL A 290 11.39 19.00 -24.86
C VAL A 290 10.87 18.91 -26.31
N PRO A 291 10.84 20.02 -27.07
CA PRO A 291 10.30 20.05 -28.43
C PRO A 291 10.89 19.00 -29.38
N SER A 292 12.17 18.72 -29.25
CA SER A 292 12.92 17.84 -30.17
C SER A 292 12.83 16.35 -29.86
N GLN A 293 12.39 15.95 -28.64
CA GLN A 293 12.36 14.53 -28.27
C GLN A 293 11.17 13.78 -28.87
N PRO A 294 11.25 12.45 -29.02
CA PRO A 294 10.09 11.62 -29.32
C PRO A 294 9.04 11.73 -28.21
N LYS A 295 7.77 11.86 -28.62
CA LYS A 295 6.62 12.01 -27.71
C LYS A 295 5.60 10.93 -28.01
N VAL A 296 5.55 9.93 -27.14
CA VAL A 296 4.64 8.77 -27.30
C VAL A 296 3.87 8.57 -26.00
N ALA A 297 2.56 8.60 -26.10
CA ALA A 297 1.68 8.15 -25.03
C ALA A 297 1.36 6.65 -25.21
N VAL A 298 1.22 5.96 -24.08
CA VAL A 298 0.78 4.56 -24.03
C VAL A 298 -0.63 4.55 -23.44
N ILE A 299 -1.58 3.97 -24.16
CA ILE A 299 -2.95 3.86 -23.70
C ILE A 299 -3.19 2.39 -23.34
N GLU A 300 -3.48 2.15 -22.09
CA GLU A 300 -3.79 0.85 -21.52
C GLU A 300 -5.31 0.68 -21.46
N LEU A 301 -5.81 -0.35 -22.11
CA LEU A 301 -7.23 -0.66 -22.27
C LEU A 301 -7.57 -1.97 -21.58
N ASP A 302 -8.81 -2.11 -21.14
CA ASP A 302 -9.39 -3.42 -20.86
C ASP A 302 -9.38 -4.26 -22.17
N LYS A 303 -9.06 -5.57 -22.08
CA LYS A 303 -9.10 -6.45 -23.28
C LYS A 303 -10.46 -6.52 -23.96
N LYS A 304 -11.54 -6.22 -23.24
CA LYS A 304 -12.90 -6.16 -23.76
C LYS A 304 -13.27 -4.81 -24.36
N ASP A 305 -12.43 -3.80 -24.15
CA ASP A 305 -12.63 -2.48 -24.75
C ASP A 305 -12.26 -2.47 -26.24
N LYS A 306 -12.90 -1.60 -26.99
CA LYS A 306 -12.63 -1.42 -28.42
C LYS A 306 -11.69 -0.22 -28.62
N PRO A 307 -10.45 -0.47 -29.08
CA PRO A 307 -9.51 0.62 -29.32
C PRO A 307 -10.08 1.66 -30.30
N LEU A 308 -10.00 2.94 -29.93
CA LEU A 308 -10.31 4.02 -30.85
C LEU A 308 -9.14 4.21 -31.81
N ALA A 309 -9.45 4.48 -33.07
CA ALA A 309 -8.45 4.60 -34.15
C ALA A 309 -7.57 5.84 -34.07
N LYS A 310 -7.94 6.84 -33.25
CA LYS A 310 -7.26 8.12 -33.14
C LYS A 310 -7.26 8.65 -31.71
N ALA A 311 -6.23 9.44 -31.40
CA ALA A 311 -6.18 10.35 -30.27
C ALA A 311 -5.77 11.74 -30.75
N SER A 312 -6.00 12.76 -29.93
CA SER A 312 -5.74 14.15 -30.28
C SER A 312 -4.96 14.87 -29.17
N ILE A 313 -4.15 15.85 -29.58
CA ILE A 313 -3.48 16.80 -28.69
C ILE A 313 -4.19 18.16 -28.78
N PHE A 314 -4.52 18.67 -27.62
CA PHE A 314 -5.11 20.00 -27.47
C PHE A 314 -4.10 20.94 -26.80
N LYS A 315 -3.98 22.14 -27.33
CA LYS A 315 -3.22 23.24 -26.72
C LYS A 315 -4.18 24.11 -25.90
N VAL A 316 -3.72 24.52 -24.73
CA VAL A 316 -4.40 25.51 -23.89
C VAL A 316 -3.86 26.87 -24.27
N ASN A 317 -4.75 27.81 -24.64
CA ASN A 317 -4.41 29.20 -25.02
C ASN A 317 -4.38 30.10 -23.78
N ASP A 318 -3.83 31.30 -23.91
CA ASP A 318 -3.69 32.30 -22.84
C ASP A 318 -5.02 32.74 -22.23
N ASP A 319 -6.11 32.65 -22.99
CA ASP A 319 -7.46 32.96 -22.55
C ASP A 319 -8.18 31.77 -21.88
N GLY A 320 -7.48 30.65 -21.72
CA GLY A 320 -8.04 29.41 -21.18
C GLY A 320 -8.85 28.59 -22.19
N SER A 321 -9.04 29.06 -23.40
CA SER A 321 -9.64 28.26 -24.46
C SER A 321 -8.71 27.13 -24.91
N THR A 322 -9.28 26.07 -25.49
CA THR A 322 -8.49 24.94 -25.97
C THR A 322 -8.66 24.76 -27.47
N LYS A 323 -7.59 24.35 -28.14
CA LYS A 323 -7.58 24.09 -29.58
C LYS A 323 -6.93 22.77 -29.89
N GLU A 324 -7.59 21.92 -30.69
CA GLU A 324 -6.95 20.74 -31.27
C GLU A 324 -5.82 21.19 -32.22
N VAL A 325 -4.60 20.73 -31.93
CA VAL A 325 -3.41 21.07 -32.73
C VAL A 325 -2.84 19.87 -33.47
N PHE A 326 -3.21 18.66 -33.06
CA PHE A 326 -2.77 17.42 -33.68
C PHE A 326 -3.81 16.31 -33.45
N SER A 327 -4.03 15.51 -34.48
CA SER A 327 -4.82 14.28 -34.40
C SER A 327 -4.09 13.19 -35.16
N GLY A 328 -3.77 12.11 -34.48
CA GLY A 328 -2.96 11.01 -35.02
C GLY A 328 -3.61 9.65 -34.82
N LYS A 329 -3.13 8.67 -35.57
CA LYS A 329 -3.57 7.27 -35.44
C LYS A 329 -3.01 6.67 -34.16
N THR A 330 -3.80 5.82 -33.54
CA THR A 330 -3.32 4.91 -32.50
C THR A 330 -2.83 3.61 -33.14
N ASN A 331 -1.72 3.07 -32.64
CA ASN A 331 -1.10 1.85 -33.16
C ASN A 331 -1.10 0.77 -32.09
N ALA A 332 -1.64 -0.40 -32.39
CA ALA A 332 -1.60 -1.53 -31.47
C ALA A 332 -0.16 -1.88 -31.12
N TRP A 333 0.13 -2.04 -29.83
CA TRP A 333 1.39 -2.60 -29.35
C TRP A 333 1.22 -4.09 -29.05
N GLY A 334 0.08 -4.49 -28.46
CA GLY A 334 -0.24 -5.87 -28.15
C GLY A 334 -0.89 -6.02 -26.78
N ASP A 335 -1.06 -7.27 -26.37
CA ASP A 335 -1.60 -7.65 -25.07
C ASP A 335 -0.48 -7.96 -24.10
N TYR A 336 -0.67 -7.52 -22.85
CA TYR A 336 0.19 -7.93 -21.74
C TYR A 336 -0.68 -8.19 -20.50
N PHE A 337 -0.58 -9.39 -19.95
CA PHE A 337 -1.48 -9.90 -18.91
C PHE A 337 -2.95 -9.71 -19.30
N LYS A 338 -3.69 -8.88 -18.58
CA LYS A 338 -5.13 -8.66 -18.77
C LYS A 338 -5.48 -7.36 -19.49
N TYR A 339 -4.48 -6.64 -20.00
CA TYR A 339 -4.69 -5.38 -20.71
C TYR A 339 -4.25 -5.45 -22.16
N HIS A 340 -4.87 -4.59 -22.96
CA HIS A 340 -4.48 -4.31 -24.34
C HIS A 340 -3.83 -2.95 -24.40
N TYR A 341 -2.65 -2.85 -25.05
CA TYR A 341 -1.87 -1.60 -25.13
C TYR A 341 -1.83 -1.08 -26.54
N ILE A 342 -2.05 0.23 -26.66
CA ILE A 342 -1.87 0.97 -27.92
C ILE A 342 -0.95 2.16 -27.69
N LYS A 343 -0.26 2.59 -28.74
CA LYS A 343 0.64 3.76 -28.72
C LYS A 343 0.05 4.88 -29.53
N PHE A 344 0.21 6.09 -29.02
CA PHE A 344 -0.14 7.33 -29.71
C PHE A 344 1.10 8.20 -29.80
N ASP A 345 1.64 8.36 -31.03
CA ASP A 345 2.81 9.17 -31.31
C ASP A 345 2.37 10.57 -31.72
N PHE A 346 2.85 11.57 -30.99
CA PHE A 346 2.62 13.00 -31.24
C PHE A 346 3.93 13.79 -31.30
N THR A 347 5.01 13.14 -31.71
CA THR A 347 6.36 13.74 -31.85
C THR A 347 6.37 15.00 -32.71
N GLU A 348 5.43 15.13 -33.64
CA GLU A 348 5.29 16.31 -34.50
C GLU A 348 4.87 17.60 -33.78
N VAL A 349 4.28 17.49 -32.58
CA VAL A 349 3.92 18.66 -31.77
C VAL A 349 5.17 19.19 -31.08
N LYS A 350 5.72 20.29 -31.60
CA LYS A 350 7.00 20.86 -31.16
C LYS A 350 6.88 22.28 -30.58
N GLU A 351 5.76 22.94 -30.79
CA GLU A 351 5.56 24.31 -30.30
C GLU A 351 5.54 24.32 -28.77
N PRO A 352 6.28 25.20 -28.08
CA PRO A 352 6.18 25.37 -26.65
C PRO A 352 4.76 25.75 -26.22
N GLY A 353 4.32 25.20 -25.07
CA GLY A 353 3.00 25.47 -24.53
C GLY A 353 2.51 24.42 -23.53
N VAL A 354 1.24 24.59 -23.13
CA VAL A 354 0.52 23.68 -22.25
C VAL A 354 -0.45 22.83 -23.05
N TYR A 355 -0.43 21.53 -22.84
CA TYR A 355 -1.14 20.55 -23.65
C TYR A 355 -1.83 19.49 -22.81
N PHE A 356 -2.82 18.81 -23.39
CA PHE A 356 -3.38 17.57 -22.88
C PHE A 356 -3.73 16.62 -24.03
N ILE A 357 -3.87 15.34 -23.69
CA ILE A 357 -4.27 14.30 -24.63
C ILE A 357 -5.75 14.02 -24.46
N LYS A 358 -6.48 13.89 -25.58
CA LYS A 358 -7.86 13.42 -25.61
C LYS A 358 -7.94 12.11 -26.39
N TYR A 359 -8.54 11.09 -25.77
CA TYR A 359 -8.82 9.79 -26.35
C TYR A 359 -10.31 9.44 -26.14
N GLY A 360 -11.12 9.64 -27.16
CA GLY A 360 -12.57 9.60 -27.01
C GLY A 360 -13.06 10.67 -26.04
N GLU A 361 -13.72 10.26 -24.98
CA GLU A 361 -14.18 11.16 -23.91
C GLU A 361 -13.15 11.33 -22.78
N TYR A 362 -12.07 10.55 -22.80
CA TYR A 362 -11.04 10.60 -21.76
C TYR A 362 -10.01 11.68 -22.04
N VAL A 363 -9.69 12.44 -21.01
CA VAL A 363 -8.79 13.60 -21.07
C VAL A 363 -7.72 13.45 -19.99
N THR A 364 -6.46 13.67 -20.34
CA THR A 364 -5.35 13.65 -19.38
C THR A 364 -5.27 14.94 -18.58
N ASN A 365 -4.48 14.93 -17.50
CA ASN A 365 -3.94 16.15 -16.94
C ASN A 365 -3.09 16.89 -17.98
N ASN A 366 -2.85 18.18 -17.74
CA ASN A 366 -2.00 19.00 -18.61
C ASN A 366 -0.52 18.60 -18.46
N PHE A 367 0.23 18.75 -19.53
CA PHE A 367 1.69 18.68 -19.55
C PHE A 367 2.28 19.83 -20.36
N ILE A 368 3.57 20.07 -20.17
CA ILE A 368 4.27 21.18 -20.82
C ILE A 368 5.17 20.62 -21.93
N ILE A 369 5.23 21.34 -23.06
CA ILE A 369 6.30 21.19 -24.04
C ILE A 369 7.13 22.48 -23.97
N ASN A 370 8.40 22.37 -23.56
CA ASN A 370 9.32 23.50 -23.51
C ASN A 370 10.76 22.99 -23.43
N ASP A 371 11.74 23.81 -23.84
CA ASP A 371 13.15 23.45 -23.84
C ASP A 371 13.72 23.27 -22.43
N ASP A 372 13.17 23.97 -21.43
CA ASP A 372 13.59 23.96 -20.02
C ASP A 372 12.76 23.04 -19.11
N VAL A 373 11.93 22.18 -19.68
CA VAL A 373 10.96 21.36 -18.91
C VAL A 373 11.60 20.46 -17.85
N TYR A 374 12.86 20.12 -18.01
CA TYR A 374 13.61 19.27 -17.07
C TYR A 374 14.51 20.03 -16.10
N ASP A 375 14.66 21.34 -16.24
CA ASP A 375 15.65 22.13 -15.47
C ASP A 375 15.41 22.09 -13.96
N LYS A 376 14.14 21.99 -13.54
CA LYS A 376 13.73 21.99 -12.13
C LYS A 376 13.16 20.66 -11.63
N ILE A 377 13.38 19.58 -12.37
CA ILE A 377 12.76 18.28 -12.04
C ILE A 377 13.20 17.72 -10.66
N THR A 378 14.40 18.08 -10.22
CA THR A 378 14.98 17.62 -8.95
C THR A 378 14.74 18.56 -7.78
N ASP A 379 14.20 19.77 -8.01
CA ASP A 379 14.09 20.80 -6.98
C ASP A 379 13.25 20.32 -5.79
N ALA A 380 12.10 19.71 -6.03
CA ALA A 380 11.24 19.21 -4.97
C ALA A 380 11.94 18.14 -4.09
N THR A 381 12.76 17.29 -4.70
CA THR A 381 13.58 16.32 -3.96
C THR A 381 14.65 17.01 -3.13
N SER A 382 15.32 18.00 -3.72
CA SER A 382 16.36 18.76 -3.03
C SER A 382 15.81 19.59 -1.88
N ASP A 383 14.61 20.16 -2.03
CA ASP A 383 13.99 21.01 -1.02
C ASP A 383 13.38 20.25 0.15
N VAL A 384 12.85 19.07 -0.09
CA VAL A 384 12.04 18.35 0.90
C VAL A 384 12.75 17.09 1.37
N TRP A 385 13.01 16.16 0.45
CA TRP A 385 13.49 14.83 0.83
C TRP A 385 14.88 14.86 1.48
N ILE A 386 15.83 15.55 0.86
CA ILE A 386 17.22 15.53 1.33
C ILE A 386 17.38 16.22 2.69
N PRO A 387 16.87 17.46 2.89
CA PRO A 387 16.96 18.12 4.19
C PRO A 387 16.25 17.37 5.31
N ILE A 388 15.09 16.78 5.02
CA ILE A 388 14.32 15.98 5.98
C ILE A 388 15.13 14.82 6.54
N HIS A 389 15.93 14.17 5.71
CA HIS A 389 16.73 13.02 6.10
C HIS A 389 18.09 13.38 6.68
N MET A 390 18.46 14.67 6.78
CA MET A 390 19.71 15.08 7.44
C MET A 390 19.67 14.75 8.92
N ASN A 391 20.58 13.90 9.32
CA ASN A 391 20.63 13.39 10.67
C ASN A 391 21.05 14.47 11.69
N HIS A 392 20.33 14.58 12.81
CA HIS A 392 20.63 15.48 13.92
C HIS A 392 20.91 16.94 13.52
N MET A 393 20.11 17.46 12.59
CA MET A 393 20.17 18.84 12.14
C MET A 393 18.88 19.57 12.51
N PHE A 394 18.99 20.85 12.82
CA PHE A 394 17.83 21.72 12.83
C PHE A 394 17.60 22.23 11.41
N VAL A 395 16.45 21.91 10.84
CA VAL A 395 16.06 22.36 9.50
C VAL A 395 15.12 23.55 9.65
N ASN A 396 15.57 24.72 9.21
CA ASN A 396 14.78 25.95 9.21
C ASN A 396 14.10 26.13 7.85
N GLU A 397 12.79 25.88 7.84
CA GLU A 397 11.95 26.09 6.66
C GLU A 397 10.48 26.23 7.08
N ALA A 398 9.57 26.54 6.12
CA ALA A 398 8.18 26.86 6.42
C ALA A 398 7.38 25.70 7.03
N TYR A 399 7.69 24.47 6.66
CA TYR A 399 6.97 23.27 7.12
C TYR A 399 7.60 22.61 8.33
N ARG A 400 8.79 23.00 8.69
CA ARG A 400 9.53 22.59 9.87
C ARG A 400 9.55 21.11 10.10
N VAL A 401 10.44 20.47 9.43
CA VAL A 401 10.74 19.09 9.71
C VAL A 401 11.93 19.02 10.64
N TRP A 402 11.76 18.28 11.72
CA TRP A 402 12.74 18.12 12.75
C TRP A 402 13.17 16.66 12.87
N HIS A 403 14.47 16.40 12.78
CA HIS A 403 15.03 15.08 12.89
C HIS A 403 16.17 15.03 13.88
N GLY A 404 15.87 14.56 15.08
CA GLY A 404 16.78 14.50 16.19
C GLY A 404 17.12 15.88 16.75
N GLU A 405 17.68 15.94 17.93
CA GLU A 405 18.12 17.20 18.52
C GLU A 405 19.58 17.49 18.14
N PRO A 406 19.90 18.74 17.74
CA PRO A 406 21.28 19.12 17.50
C PRO A 406 22.15 18.86 18.72
N PHE A 407 23.35 18.35 18.49
CA PHE A 407 24.35 18.09 19.54
C PHE A 407 23.97 16.98 20.54
N LYS A 408 22.79 16.37 20.44
CA LYS A 408 22.47 15.18 21.25
C LYS A 408 23.03 13.93 20.64
N GLU A 409 23.51 13.05 21.48
CA GLU A 409 24.01 11.76 21.09
C GLU A 409 22.85 10.79 20.95
N GLY A 410 22.83 10.07 19.85
CA GLY A 410 21.78 9.09 19.56
C GLY A 410 22.32 7.76 19.05
N TYR A 411 23.63 7.65 18.86
CA TYR A 411 24.21 6.49 18.22
C TYR A 411 24.74 5.49 19.22
N LEU A 412 23.93 4.49 19.48
CA LEU A 412 24.26 3.39 20.37
C LEU A 412 24.50 2.13 19.56
N GLN A 413 25.40 1.28 20.03
CA GLN A 413 25.55 -0.05 19.49
C GLN A 413 24.24 -0.84 19.64
N ALA A 414 23.69 -1.34 18.54
CA ALA A 414 22.52 -2.20 18.61
C ALA A 414 22.81 -3.50 19.39
N PRO A 415 21.86 -4.01 20.18
CA PRO A 415 22.00 -5.32 20.80
C PRO A 415 21.98 -6.42 19.73
N PRO A 416 22.63 -7.57 19.97
CA PRO A 416 22.46 -8.72 19.12
C PRO A 416 21.00 -9.14 19.05
N SER A 417 20.52 -9.48 17.86
CA SER A 417 19.17 -9.99 17.64
C SER A 417 19.20 -11.08 16.59
N THR A 418 18.54 -12.22 16.90
CA THR A 418 18.29 -13.31 15.95
C THR A 418 16.82 -13.42 15.60
N ASP A 419 15.97 -12.69 16.30
CA ASP A 419 14.51 -12.77 16.20
C ASP A 419 13.95 -11.75 15.21
N HIS A 420 14.77 -10.80 14.82
CA HIS A 420 14.40 -9.79 13.82
C HIS A 420 14.57 -10.35 12.41
N PHE A 421 13.55 -10.33 11.61
CA PHE A 421 13.59 -10.78 10.23
C PHE A 421 14.11 -9.73 9.25
N ASP A 422 14.36 -8.52 9.73
CA ASP A 422 15.02 -7.45 8.99
C ASP A 422 16.44 -7.87 8.59
N LEU A 423 16.80 -7.60 7.35
CA LEU A 423 18.14 -7.86 6.81
C LEU A 423 19.26 -7.12 7.55
N HIS A 424 18.90 -6.08 8.29
CA HIS A 424 19.83 -5.23 9.05
C HIS A 424 19.99 -5.67 10.50
N SER A 425 19.41 -6.81 10.89
CA SER A 425 19.59 -7.35 12.23
C SER A 425 21.07 -7.66 12.49
N GLN A 426 21.52 -7.41 13.73
CA GLN A 426 22.91 -7.64 14.12
C GLN A 426 23.30 -9.12 14.13
N GLY A 427 22.30 -10.04 14.03
CA GLY A 427 22.55 -11.45 14.20
C GLY A 427 22.84 -11.81 15.67
N PRO A 428 23.40 -13.00 15.93
CA PRO A 428 23.58 -13.53 17.29
C PRO A 428 24.69 -12.81 18.10
N ARG A 429 25.48 -11.99 17.46
CA ARG A 429 26.59 -11.23 18.08
C ARG A 429 26.85 -9.93 17.35
N THR A 430 27.48 -8.97 18.01
CA THR A 430 27.98 -7.76 17.39
C THR A 430 29.43 -7.98 16.90
N ASP A 431 29.76 -7.45 15.74
CA ASP A 431 31.12 -7.50 15.16
C ASP A 431 31.95 -6.25 15.49
N THR A 432 31.61 -5.55 16.54
CA THR A 432 32.30 -4.34 17.01
C THR A 432 32.88 -4.54 18.40
N LYS A 433 33.79 -3.64 18.79
CA LYS A 433 34.34 -3.59 20.15
C LYS A 433 33.39 -3.03 21.20
N TYR A 434 32.29 -2.40 20.76
CA TYR A 434 31.35 -1.75 21.65
C TYR A 434 30.31 -2.75 22.18
N LYS A 435 29.88 -2.55 23.41
CA LYS A 435 28.84 -3.36 24.03
C LYS A 435 27.46 -2.90 23.56
N ALA A 436 26.47 -3.75 23.68
CA ALA A 436 25.08 -3.38 23.45
C ALA A 436 24.69 -2.14 24.26
N LEU A 437 24.06 -1.17 23.59
CA LEU A 437 23.64 0.15 24.10
C LEU A 437 24.82 1.06 24.53
N GLU A 438 26.05 0.70 24.20
CA GLU A 438 27.21 1.59 24.36
C GLU A 438 27.24 2.64 23.24
N HIS A 439 27.53 3.89 23.62
CA HIS A 439 27.68 4.97 22.65
C HIS A 439 28.94 4.76 21.78
N ILE A 440 28.75 4.90 20.47
CA ILE A 440 29.83 4.81 19.48
C ILE A 440 30.28 6.23 19.11
N PRO A 441 31.49 6.65 19.52
CA PRO A 441 31.95 8.01 19.24
C PRO A 441 32.08 8.29 17.73
N GLY A 442 31.64 9.48 17.32
CA GLY A 442 31.81 9.97 15.95
C GLY A 442 30.72 9.54 14.97
N LEU A 443 29.83 8.63 15.32
CA LEU A 443 28.72 8.25 14.43
C LEU A 443 27.63 9.34 14.28
N ASN A 444 27.65 10.36 15.11
CA ASN A 444 26.72 11.49 15.04
C ASN A 444 27.22 12.64 14.14
N VAL A 445 28.19 12.39 13.27
CA VAL A 445 28.76 13.39 12.37
C VAL A 445 28.40 13.08 10.93
N GLY A 446 27.75 14.02 10.24
CA GLY A 446 27.36 13.84 8.85
C GLY A 446 26.26 12.78 8.63
N GLY A 447 26.01 12.45 7.40
CA GLY A 447 25.06 11.39 7.01
C GLY A 447 23.59 11.84 6.96
N PHE A 448 22.78 10.89 6.51
CA PHE A 448 21.34 11.02 6.40
C PHE A 448 20.71 9.80 7.04
N PHE A 449 19.57 9.96 7.64
CA PHE A 449 18.70 8.85 8.01
C PHE A 449 18.27 8.08 6.76
N ASP A 450 18.09 6.78 6.88
CA ASP A 450 17.64 5.96 5.75
C ASP A 450 16.15 6.20 5.48
N ALA A 451 15.34 6.11 6.52
CA ALA A 451 13.90 6.23 6.44
C ALA A 451 13.29 6.96 7.65
N GLY A 452 12.00 6.81 7.85
CA GLY A 452 11.24 7.46 8.93
C GLY A 452 11.46 6.89 10.33
N ASP A 453 12.15 5.79 10.47
CA ASP A 453 12.55 5.16 11.72
C ASP A 453 13.90 5.68 12.27
N PHE A 454 14.51 6.63 11.55
CA PHE A 454 15.70 7.35 11.96
C PHE A 454 16.94 6.49 12.16
N ASP A 455 17.03 5.37 11.51
CA ASP A 455 18.25 4.56 11.47
C ASP A 455 19.24 5.09 10.42
N ILE A 456 20.47 4.62 10.49
CA ILE A 456 21.53 5.01 9.55
C ILE A 456 22.20 3.78 9.00
N GLU A 457 21.91 3.50 7.75
CA GLU A 457 22.53 2.44 7.00
C GLU A 457 23.76 2.94 6.23
N THR A 458 24.89 2.29 6.45
CA THR A 458 26.12 2.63 5.72
C THR A 458 26.00 2.35 4.22
N GLY A 459 25.37 1.23 3.85
CA GLY A 459 25.14 0.86 2.45
C GLY A 459 24.34 1.89 1.69
N SER A 460 23.19 2.29 2.23
CA SER A 460 22.30 3.33 1.66
C SER A 460 23.02 4.68 1.56
N ASN A 461 23.79 5.03 2.59
CA ASN A 461 24.55 6.27 2.58
C ASN A 461 25.63 6.29 1.48
N ILE A 462 26.33 5.17 1.24
CA ILE A 462 27.31 5.04 0.13
C ILE A 462 26.60 5.18 -1.22
N GLY A 463 25.48 4.49 -1.42
CA GLY A 463 24.70 4.55 -2.67
C GLY A 463 24.26 5.97 -3.01
N VAL A 464 23.76 6.73 -2.01
CA VAL A 464 23.34 8.12 -2.22
C VAL A 464 24.52 9.03 -2.61
N VAL A 465 25.69 8.88 -1.96
CA VAL A 465 26.92 9.62 -2.36
C VAL A 465 27.29 9.32 -3.81
N GLN A 466 27.33 8.05 -4.19
CA GLN A 466 27.65 7.64 -5.55
C GLN A 466 26.67 8.25 -6.58
N ASN A 467 25.40 8.24 -6.27
CA ASN A 467 24.38 8.83 -7.15
C ASN A 467 24.54 10.35 -7.27
N PHE A 468 24.80 11.07 -6.17
CA PHE A 468 25.05 12.51 -6.21
C PHE A 468 26.32 12.86 -6.96
N VAL A 469 27.40 12.11 -6.76
CA VAL A 469 28.65 12.31 -7.51
C VAL A 469 28.40 12.08 -9.00
N THR A 470 27.71 11.00 -9.37
CA THR A 470 27.37 10.71 -10.76
C THR A 470 26.51 11.83 -11.37
N ALA A 471 25.51 12.31 -10.64
CA ALA A 471 24.68 13.42 -11.08
C ALA A 471 25.49 14.71 -11.25
N TRP A 472 26.40 14.99 -10.34
CA TRP A 472 27.31 16.12 -10.46
C TRP A 472 28.23 16.01 -11.68
N GLU A 473 28.81 14.86 -11.92
CA GLU A 473 29.73 14.64 -13.06
C GLU A 473 29.02 14.77 -14.41
N LEU A 474 27.80 14.22 -14.51
CA LEU A 474 27.07 14.17 -15.77
C LEU A 474 26.29 15.46 -16.07
N PHE A 475 25.68 16.06 -15.08
CA PHE A 475 24.70 17.15 -15.28
C PHE A 475 25.14 18.50 -14.72
N LYS A 476 26.09 18.54 -13.79
CA LYS A 476 26.57 19.78 -13.14
C LYS A 476 25.40 20.65 -12.60
N PRO A 477 24.48 20.11 -11.80
CA PRO A 477 23.37 20.92 -11.28
C PRO A 477 23.90 22.05 -10.40
N MET A 478 23.65 23.29 -10.82
CA MET A 478 24.16 24.51 -10.18
C MET A 478 23.14 25.15 -9.21
N ARG A 479 22.10 24.40 -8.84
CA ARG A 479 21.13 24.85 -7.86
C ARG A 479 21.84 25.19 -6.54
N ASP A 480 21.62 26.39 -6.03
CA ASP A 480 22.19 26.92 -4.79
C ASP A 480 21.05 27.62 -4.02
N GLU A 481 20.34 26.88 -3.21
CA GLU A 481 19.21 27.36 -2.41
C GLU A 481 19.22 26.82 -0.98
N THR A 482 20.23 26.06 -0.60
CA THR A 482 20.30 25.42 0.71
C THR A 482 21.64 25.73 1.39
N PHE A 483 21.59 26.36 2.55
CA PHE A 483 22.75 26.56 3.41
C PHE A 483 22.86 25.43 4.44
N VAL A 484 24.01 24.76 4.51
CA VAL A 484 24.27 23.66 5.46
C VAL A 484 25.45 23.99 6.36
N SER A 485 25.22 24.17 7.65
CA SER A 485 26.27 24.33 8.64
C SER A 485 26.47 23.09 9.50
N GLN A 486 27.48 22.30 9.20
CA GLN A 486 27.85 21.13 10.00
C GLN A 486 28.22 21.52 11.44
N LYS A 487 28.94 22.61 11.60
CA LYS A 487 29.38 23.09 12.91
C LYS A 487 28.23 23.51 13.81
N GLN A 488 27.23 24.18 13.25
CA GLN A 488 26.06 24.67 14.00
C GLN A 488 24.91 23.66 14.04
N ARG A 489 25.03 22.55 13.34
CA ARG A 489 23.94 21.57 13.17
C ARG A 489 22.64 22.22 12.64
N TYR A 490 22.78 23.02 11.60
CA TYR A 490 21.73 23.88 11.09
C TYR A 490 21.66 23.84 9.57
N VAL A 491 20.46 23.75 9.06
CA VAL A 491 20.13 23.84 7.63
C VAL A 491 19.11 24.94 7.44
N ASP A 492 19.35 25.81 6.48
CA ASP A 492 18.44 26.89 6.10
C ASP A 492 18.06 26.68 4.63
N LEU A 493 16.81 26.32 4.38
CA LEU A 493 16.30 26.21 3.03
C LEU A 493 16.00 27.60 2.48
N HIS A 494 16.07 27.75 1.15
CA HIS A 494 15.88 29.01 0.45
C HIS A 494 16.91 30.09 0.82
N ARG A 495 18.13 29.66 1.17
CA ARG A 495 19.25 30.55 1.45
C ARG A 495 20.48 30.19 0.62
N PRO A 496 20.71 30.87 -0.50
CA PRO A 496 21.91 30.69 -1.32
C PRO A 496 23.18 31.06 -0.54
N ASP A 497 24.26 30.31 -0.75
CA ASP A 497 25.57 30.58 -0.11
C ASP A 497 26.75 30.57 -1.07
N GLY A 498 26.48 30.39 -2.38
CA GLY A 498 27.50 30.32 -3.43
C GLY A 498 28.04 28.92 -3.70
N THR A 499 27.50 27.91 -3.01
CA THR A 499 27.90 26.50 -3.17
C THR A 499 26.73 25.69 -3.70
N PRO A 500 26.85 24.99 -4.83
CA PRO A 500 25.79 24.12 -5.30
C PRO A 500 25.33 23.12 -4.25
N ASP A 501 24.02 23.00 -4.03
CA ASP A 501 23.41 22.16 -2.99
C ASP A 501 23.90 20.72 -3.03
N ILE A 502 24.01 20.16 -4.23
CA ILE A 502 24.49 18.78 -4.41
C ILE A 502 25.89 18.55 -3.86
N LEU A 503 26.78 19.55 -3.94
CA LEU A 503 28.12 19.46 -3.38
C LEU A 503 28.09 19.49 -1.84
N GLN A 504 27.21 20.29 -1.24
CA GLN A 504 27.01 20.30 0.19
C GLN A 504 26.45 18.96 0.70
N TYR A 505 25.56 18.33 -0.08
CA TYR A 505 25.02 17.03 0.24
C TYR A 505 26.04 15.90 0.13
N ILE A 506 26.93 15.96 -0.86
CA ILE A 506 28.06 15.03 -1.01
C ILE A 506 29.01 15.19 0.19
N ASP A 507 29.38 16.43 0.54
CA ASP A 507 30.30 16.70 1.64
C ASP A 507 29.73 16.18 2.96
N ARG A 508 28.47 16.44 3.24
CA ARG A 508 27.79 15.98 4.45
C ARG A 508 27.86 14.47 4.62
N LYS A 509 27.60 13.72 3.56
CA LYS A 509 27.64 12.25 3.60
C LYS A 509 29.07 11.71 3.67
N SER A 510 29.99 12.31 2.92
CA SER A 510 31.38 11.91 2.90
C SER A 510 32.05 12.10 4.27
N THR A 511 31.65 13.12 5.02
CA THR A 511 32.12 13.36 6.39
C THR A 511 31.84 12.18 7.30
N ARG A 512 30.65 11.56 7.18
CA ARG A 512 30.31 10.36 7.95
C ARG A 512 31.16 9.14 7.57
N LEU A 513 31.33 8.91 6.28
CA LEU A 513 32.13 7.76 5.79
C LEU A 513 33.60 7.85 6.24
N ASN A 514 34.12 9.05 6.49
CA ASN A 514 35.48 9.27 6.96
C ASN A 514 35.60 9.14 8.49
N SER A 515 34.49 9.13 9.23
CA SER A 515 34.48 9.00 10.70
C SER A 515 34.18 7.58 11.18
N SER A 516 33.82 6.66 10.30
CA SER A 516 33.65 5.23 10.56
C SER A 516 34.91 4.46 10.13
#